data_e7bba00ac3cd2e29335e4194b249dcc6
#
_entry.id   e7bba00ac3cd2e29335e4194b249dcc6
#
_cell.length_a   1.000
_cell.length_b   1.000
_cell.length_c   1.000
_cell.angle_alpha   90.00
_cell.angle_beta   90.00
_cell.angle_gamma   90.00
#
_symmetry.space_group_name_H-M   'P 1'
#
loop_
_entity.id
_entity.type
_entity.pdbx_description
1 polymer ?
#
loop_
_entity_poly.entity_id
_entity_poly.type
_entity_poly.pdbx_seq_one_letter_code
_entity_poly.pdbx_strand_id
1 'polypeptide(L)'
;SIVVSGTPIHRPKGQTKADDAEKPSFGPCRLLDFELEMGFVVGKETSLGESVSTDKAEDYIFGLLLFNDWSARDIQKWEYVPLGPFLAKNFGSTLSPWIVTLEALEPFRTETPKQEPEVLPYLQFNGKKNYDIQLAVDIVTPKGDKKTVSHSNFKYMYWNMCQQLAHHTINGCNIQVGDLYASGTISGPTADSFGSM
;
A
#
# COMPACT_ATOMS: atom_id res chain seq x y z
N SER A 1 -1.41 -10.48 -8.81
CA SER A 1 -0.06 -10.66 -9.42
C SER A 1 0.86 -9.55 -8.98
N ILE A 2 2.01 -9.91 -8.43
CA ILE A 2 3.06 -8.93 -8.05
C ILE A 2 4.17 -9.03 -9.10
N VAL A 3 4.55 -7.89 -9.68
CA VAL A 3 5.57 -7.79 -10.73
C VAL A 3 6.58 -6.68 -10.43
N VAL A 4 7.79 -6.83 -10.94
CA VAL A 4 8.84 -5.83 -10.77
C VAL A 4 8.66 -4.68 -11.76
N SER A 5 9.10 -3.47 -11.39
CA SER A 5 9.11 -2.27 -12.25
C SER A 5 9.71 -2.57 -13.63
N GLY A 6 9.07 -2.04 -14.68
CA GLY A 6 9.38 -2.31 -16.08
C GLY A 6 8.53 -3.43 -16.71
N THR A 7 7.83 -4.23 -15.90
CA THR A 7 6.88 -5.21 -16.41
C THR A 7 5.57 -4.51 -16.83
N PRO A 8 5.08 -4.71 -18.06
CA PRO A 8 3.81 -4.14 -18.50
C PRO A 8 2.62 -4.68 -17.70
N ILE A 9 1.71 -3.80 -17.31
CA ILE A 9 0.43 -4.15 -16.71
C ILE A 9 -0.65 -4.17 -17.79
N HIS A 10 -1.39 -5.25 -17.85
CA HIS A 10 -2.51 -5.39 -18.80
C HIS A 10 -3.79 -4.86 -18.17
N ARG A 11 -4.52 -4.02 -18.93
CA ARG A 11 -5.84 -3.53 -18.51
C ARG A 11 -6.78 -4.71 -18.25
N PRO A 12 -7.34 -4.86 -17.03
CA PRO A 12 -8.17 -6.00 -16.70
C PRO A 12 -9.56 -5.91 -17.34
N LYS A 13 -10.23 -7.03 -17.39
CA LYS A 13 -11.65 -7.16 -17.71
C LYS A 13 -12.40 -7.62 -16.47
N GLY A 14 -13.62 -7.17 -16.30
CA GLY A 14 -14.44 -7.57 -15.16
C GLY A 14 -15.89 -7.14 -15.31
N GLN A 15 -16.64 -7.37 -14.26
CA GLN A 15 -18.00 -6.90 -14.14
C GLN A 15 -18.04 -5.47 -13.61
N THR A 16 -18.89 -4.65 -14.20
CA THR A 16 -19.18 -3.28 -13.75
C THR A 16 -20.70 -3.09 -13.74
N LYS A 17 -21.19 -2.20 -12.86
CA LYS A 17 -22.61 -1.85 -12.84
C LYS A 17 -22.77 -0.35 -12.64
N ALA A 18 -23.43 0.32 -13.57
CA ALA A 18 -23.88 1.70 -13.39
C ALA A 18 -24.97 1.76 -12.31
N ASP A 19 -25.09 2.93 -11.64
CA ASP A 19 -26.02 3.08 -10.52
C ASP A 19 -27.49 2.90 -10.94
N ASP A 20 -27.82 3.27 -12.18
CA ASP A 20 -29.14 3.18 -12.81
C ASP A 20 -29.38 1.85 -13.57
N ALA A 21 -28.38 0.97 -13.66
CA ALA A 21 -28.52 -0.30 -14.36
C ALA A 21 -29.20 -1.36 -13.50
N GLU A 22 -30.06 -2.17 -14.08
CA GLU A 22 -30.71 -3.30 -13.38
C GLU A 22 -29.75 -4.45 -13.13
N LYS A 23 -28.80 -4.69 -14.05
CA LYS A 23 -27.84 -5.81 -14.00
C LYS A 23 -26.42 -5.37 -14.37
N PRO A 24 -25.39 -6.13 -13.91
CA PRO A 24 -24.02 -5.83 -14.31
C PRO A 24 -23.77 -6.10 -15.79
N SER A 25 -22.75 -5.45 -16.32
CA SER A 25 -22.16 -5.68 -17.63
C SER A 25 -20.74 -6.23 -17.47
N PHE A 26 -20.22 -6.87 -18.51
CA PHE A 26 -18.84 -7.37 -18.55
C PHE A 26 -18.05 -6.69 -19.67
N GLY A 27 -16.80 -6.29 -19.38
CA GLY A 27 -15.95 -5.64 -20.36
C GLY A 27 -14.58 -5.20 -19.78
N PRO A 28 -13.76 -4.51 -20.59
CA PRO A 28 -12.51 -3.94 -20.12
C PRO A 28 -12.78 -2.82 -19.11
N CYS A 29 -11.91 -2.73 -18.08
CA CYS A 29 -11.90 -1.62 -17.13
C CYS A 29 -11.76 -0.27 -17.88
N ARG A 30 -12.56 0.71 -17.50
CA ARG A 30 -12.55 2.08 -18.05
C ARG A 30 -11.81 3.06 -17.13
N LEU A 31 -11.76 2.80 -15.83
CA LEU A 31 -11.16 3.65 -14.79
C LEU A 31 -9.98 2.93 -14.16
N LEU A 32 -8.88 2.83 -14.93
CA LEU A 32 -7.62 2.29 -14.42
C LEU A 32 -6.87 3.40 -13.70
N ASP A 33 -6.48 3.15 -12.45
CA ASP A 33 -5.83 4.09 -11.55
C ASP A 33 -4.56 3.48 -10.96
N PHE A 34 -3.68 4.32 -10.44
CA PHE A 34 -2.54 3.94 -9.61
C PHE A 34 -2.87 4.16 -8.12
N GLU A 35 -2.17 3.49 -7.24
CA GLU A 35 -2.08 3.85 -5.83
C GLU A 35 -0.61 3.96 -5.44
N LEU A 36 -0.21 5.19 -5.10
CA LEU A 36 1.14 5.47 -4.58
C LEU A 36 1.28 4.89 -3.19
N GLU A 37 2.14 3.90 -3.04
CA GLU A 37 2.39 3.20 -1.79
C GLU A 37 3.87 2.95 -1.53
N MET A 38 4.17 2.63 -0.28
CA MET A 38 5.41 1.97 0.13
C MET A 38 5.08 0.55 0.55
N GLY A 39 6.00 -0.36 0.27
CA GLY A 39 5.91 -1.71 0.80
C GLY A 39 7.05 -2.00 1.76
N PHE A 40 6.88 -2.99 2.65
CA PHE A 40 7.98 -3.56 3.41
C PHE A 40 8.04 -5.08 3.25
N VAL A 41 9.26 -5.60 3.30
CA VAL A 41 9.53 -7.03 3.15
C VAL A 41 9.84 -7.62 4.50
N VAL A 42 9.23 -8.75 4.80
CA VAL A 42 9.48 -9.52 6.03
C VAL A 42 10.83 -10.21 5.95
N GLY A 43 11.68 -10.00 6.96
CA GLY A 43 13.00 -10.59 7.08
C GLY A 43 13.13 -11.71 8.13
N LYS A 44 12.08 -11.92 8.92
CA LYS A 44 12.04 -12.95 9.98
C LYS A 44 10.64 -13.53 10.08
N GLU A 45 10.54 -14.84 10.18
CA GLU A 45 9.27 -15.56 10.27
C GLU A 45 8.73 -15.71 11.69
N THR A 46 7.44 -16.03 11.81
CA THR A 46 6.78 -16.47 13.04
C THR A 46 6.09 -17.82 12.83
N SER A 47 5.87 -18.55 13.94
CA SER A 47 5.03 -19.75 13.89
C SER A 47 3.55 -19.39 13.90
N LEU A 48 2.70 -20.30 13.41
CA LEU A 48 1.26 -20.14 13.49
C LEU A 48 0.80 -20.05 14.96
N GLY A 49 -0.02 -19.05 15.26
CA GLY A 49 -0.47 -18.73 16.62
C GLY A 49 0.38 -17.68 17.33
N GLU A 50 1.52 -17.30 16.79
CA GLU A 50 2.36 -16.22 17.34
C GLU A 50 1.92 -14.86 16.79
N SER A 51 1.91 -13.84 17.66
CA SER A 51 1.68 -12.44 17.28
C SER A 51 2.95 -11.61 17.52
N VAL A 52 3.12 -10.56 16.73
CA VAL A 52 4.24 -9.62 16.83
C VAL A 52 3.72 -8.32 17.45
N SER A 53 4.33 -7.88 18.57
CA SER A 53 3.99 -6.58 19.14
C SER A 53 4.60 -5.41 18.35
N THR A 54 4.03 -4.23 18.48
CA THR A 54 4.56 -3.01 17.83
C THR A 54 6.01 -2.71 18.21
N ASP A 55 6.43 -3.02 19.45
CA ASP A 55 7.80 -2.80 19.92
C ASP A 55 8.80 -3.78 19.29
N LYS A 56 8.33 -4.93 18.79
CA LYS A 56 9.15 -5.96 18.17
C LYS A 56 9.05 -6.00 16.65
N ALA A 57 8.12 -5.26 16.08
CA ALA A 57 7.80 -5.34 14.66
C ALA A 57 9.01 -5.02 13.75
N GLU A 58 9.86 -4.08 14.14
CA GLU A 58 11.06 -3.71 13.35
C GLU A 58 12.05 -4.87 13.24
N ASP A 59 12.13 -5.78 14.21
CA ASP A 59 13.00 -6.97 14.16
C ASP A 59 12.57 -7.95 13.03
N TYR A 60 11.35 -7.80 12.51
CA TYR A 60 10.78 -8.64 11.46
C TYR A 60 10.78 -7.98 10.08
N ILE A 61 11.06 -6.68 9.99
CA ILE A 61 11.06 -5.91 8.75
C ILE A 61 12.48 -5.82 8.20
N PHE A 62 12.70 -6.39 7.02
CA PHE A 62 14.00 -6.31 6.34
C PHE A 62 14.27 -4.91 5.77
N GLY A 63 13.28 -4.31 5.13
CA GLY A 63 13.42 -3.00 4.50
C GLY A 63 12.20 -2.57 3.73
N LEU A 64 12.28 -1.36 3.18
CA LEU A 64 11.20 -0.69 2.45
C LEU A 64 11.48 -0.64 0.96
N LEU A 65 10.42 -0.59 0.16
CA LEU A 65 10.45 -0.42 -1.29
C LEU A 65 9.27 0.42 -1.78
N LEU A 66 9.38 0.96 -3.00
CA LEU A 66 8.24 1.63 -3.65
C LEU A 66 7.26 0.58 -4.18
N PHE A 67 5.98 0.88 -4.04
CA PHE A 67 4.90 0.01 -4.44
C PHE A 67 3.79 0.79 -5.15
N ASN A 68 3.19 0.20 -6.17
CA ASN A 68 2.01 0.72 -6.85
C ASN A 68 0.95 -0.37 -6.90
N ASP A 69 -0.16 -0.15 -6.21
CA ASP A 69 -1.32 -1.05 -6.24
C ASP A 69 -2.30 -0.62 -7.33
N TRP A 70 -2.12 -1.17 -8.53
CA TRP A 70 -2.98 -0.86 -9.67
C TRP A 70 -4.44 -1.17 -9.37
N SER A 71 -5.34 -0.25 -9.72
CA SER A 71 -6.74 -0.29 -9.32
C SER A 71 -7.67 -0.10 -10.51
N ALA A 72 -8.57 -1.06 -10.73
CA ALA A 72 -9.64 -0.96 -11.70
C ALA A 72 -10.90 -0.42 -10.99
N ARG A 73 -11.03 0.90 -10.87
CA ARG A 73 -12.02 1.56 -10.00
C ARG A 73 -13.46 1.22 -10.32
N ASP A 74 -13.82 1.07 -11.59
CA ASP A 74 -15.17 0.70 -12.01
C ASP A 74 -15.52 -0.75 -11.66
N ILE A 75 -14.55 -1.67 -11.75
CA ILE A 75 -14.71 -3.06 -11.28
C ILE A 75 -14.79 -3.07 -9.75
N GLN A 76 -13.91 -2.32 -9.06
CA GLN A 76 -13.88 -2.20 -7.61
C GLN A 76 -15.23 -1.72 -7.06
N LYS A 77 -15.84 -0.69 -7.68
CA LYS A 77 -17.13 -0.15 -7.27
C LYS A 77 -18.23 -1.24 -7.24
N TRP A 78 -18.19 -2.18 -8.16
CA TRP A 78 -19.15 -3.27 -8.22
C TRP A 78 -18.90 -4.36 -7.18
N GLU A 79 -17.64 -4.74 -6.97
CA GLU A 79 -17.32 -5.95 -6.21
C GLU A 79 -17.03 -5.74 -4.72
N TYR A 80 -16.67 -4.49 -4.29
CA TYR A 80 -16.07 -4.29 -2.96
C TYR A 80 -17.02 -4.53 -1.78
N VAL A 81 -18.33 -4.53 -2.00
CA VAL A 81 -19.35 -4.83 -0.98
C VAL A 81 -20.07 -6.12 -1.39
N PRO A 82 -20.15 -7.14 -0.52
CA PRO A 82 -19.70 -7.20 0.88
C PRO A 82 -18.29 -7.74 1.09
N LEU A 83 -17.61 -8.28 0.08
CA LEU A 83 -16.40 -9.10 0.26
C LEU A 83 -15.08 -8.32 0.14
N GLY A 84 -15.13 -7.05 -0.18
CA GLY A 84 -13.94 -6.23 -0.46
C GLY A 84 -13.47 -6.34 -1.91
N PRO A 85 -12.48 -5.50 -2.32
CA PRO A 85 -11.93 -5.53 -3.66
C PRO A 85 -11.19 -6.84 -3.92
N PHE A 86 -11.34 -7.37 -5.13
CA PHE A 86 -10.77 -8.65 -5.54
C PHE A 86 -10.19 -8.57 -6.97
N LEU A 87 -11.02 -8.72 -8.01
CA LEU A 87 -10.57 -8.66 -9.40
C LEU A 87 -10.09 -7.26 -9.82
N ALA A 88 -10.53 -6.23 -9.11
CA ALA A 88 -10.10 -4.85 -9.31
C ALA A 88 -8.64 -4.60 -8.87
N LYS A 89 -8.03 -5.53 -8.14
CA LYS A 89 -6.69 -5.39 -7.54
C LYS A 89 -5.71 -6.49 -7.95
N ASN A 90 -6.16 -7.74 -8.01
CA ASN A 90 -5.28 -8.90 -8.17
C ASN A 90 -4.63 -9.03 -9.56
N PHE A 91 -5.02 -8.19 -10.53
CA PHE A 91 -4.47 -8.20 -11.89
C PHE A 91 -3.04 -7.67 -11.96
N GLY A 92 -2.63 -6.83 -11.02
CA GLY A 92 -1.26 -6.33 -10.99
C GLY A 92 -0.95 -5.41 -9.83
N SER A 93 0.17 -5.65 -9.17
CA SER A 93 0.84 -4.72 -8.27
C SER A 93 2.30 -4.60 -8.71
N THR A 94 2.82 -3.40 -8.82
CA THR A 94 4.20 -3.16 -9.27
C THR A 94 5.07 -2.74 -8.09
N LEU A 95 6.23 -3.39 -7.93
CA LEU A 95 7.19 -3.06 -6.90
C LEU A 95 8.54 -2.64 -7.49
N SER A 96 9.27 -1.81 -6.74
CA SER A 96 10.68 -1.50 -7.04
C SER A 96 11.55 -2.74 -6.80
N PRO A 97 12.57 -3.00 -7.66
CA PRO A 97 13.55 -4.05 -7.39
C PRO A 97 14.53 -3.70 -6.27
N TRP A 98 14.54 -2.46 -5.81
CA TRP A 98 15.42 -1.95 -4.76
C TRP A 98 14.72 -1.99 -3.41
N ILE A 99 15.30 -2.69 -2.45
CA ILE A 99 14.89 -2.70 -1.06
C ILE A 99 15.93 -1.92 -0.26
N VAL A 100 15.49 -0.92 0.51
CA VAL A 100 16.33 -0.10 1.38
C VAL A 100 16.12 -0.58 2.81
N THR A 101 17.20 -1.00 3.49
CA THR A 101 17.11 -1.54 4.86
C THR A 101 16.75 -0.47 5.88
N LEU A 102 16.22 -0.88 7.04
CA LEU A 102 15.81 0.06 8.08
C LEU A 102 17.00 0.86 8.63
N GLU A 103 18.20 0.26 8.70
CA GLU A 103 19.42 0.94 9.13
C GLU A 103 19.80 2.09 8.18
N ALA A 104 19.65 1.89 6.87
CA ALA A 104 19.88 2.94 5.89
C ALA A 104 18.84 4.05 5.94
N LEU A 105 17.63 3.76 6.43
CA LEU A 105 16.55 4.71 6.58
C LEU A 105 16.53 5.45 7.92
N GLU A 106 17.37 5.06 8.87
CA GLU A 106 17.42 5.67 10.22
C GLU A 106 17.53 7.21 10.22
N PRO A 107 18.32 7.86 9.34
CA PRO A 107 18.40 9.32 9.28
C PRO A 107 17.08 10.01 8.88
N PHE A 108 16.14 9.29 8.29
CA PHE A 108 14.84 9.80 7.84
C PHE A 108 13.70 9.53 8.81
N ARG A 109 13.98 8.91 9.96
CA ARG A 109 12.98 8.55 10.96
C ARG A 109 12.31 9.80 11.56
N THR A 110 10.99 9.78 11.62
CA THR A 110 10.16 10.90 12.11
C THR A 110 8.98 10.43 12.94
N GLU A 111 8.32 11.37 13.61
CA GLU A 111 7.12 11.10 14.40
C GLU A 111 5.98 10.55 13.53
N THR A 112 5.21 9.63 14.10
CA THR A 112 3.91 9.23 13.56
C THR A 112 2.89 10.34 13.81
N PRO A 113 1.98 10.64 12.88
CA PRO A 113 0.89 11.58 13.12
C PRO A 113 0.11 11.21 14.38
N LYS A 114 -0.39 12.24 15.09
CA LYS A 114 -1.22 12.02 16.28
C LYS A 114 -2.43 11.16 15.91
N GLN A 115 -2.65 10.10 16.66
CA GLN A 115 -3.76 9.18 16.44
C GLN A 115 -4.91 9.50 17.40
N GLU A 116 -6.09 9.78 16.85
CA GLU A 116 -7.32 10.10 17.58
C GLU A 116 -8.51 9.36 16.95
N PRO A 117 -9.32 8.65 17.75
CA PRO A 117 -9.16 8.40 19.19
C PRO A 117 -7.89 7.63 19.52
N GLU A 118 -7.52 7.57 20.80
CA GLU A 118 -6.39 6.76 21.26
C GLU A 118 -6.56 5.30 20.78
N VAL A 119 -5.48 4.74 20.24
CA VAL A 119 -5.49 3.39 19.70
C VAL A 119 -5.57 2.33 20.82
N LEU A 120 -6.09 1.16 20.48
CA LEU A 120 -6.15 0.02 21.40
C LEU A 120 -4.75 -0.40 21.88
N PRO A 121 -4.61 -0.99 23.07
CA PRO A 121 -3.30 -1.28 23.69
C PRO A 121 -2.33 -2.04 22.80
N TYR A 122 -2.79 -3.01 21.99
CA TYR A 122 -1.93 -3.79 21.12
C TYR A 122 -1.36 -2.99 19.92
N LEU A 123 -1.92 -1.81 19.65
CA LEU A 123 -1.46 -0.89 18.59
C LEU A 123 -0.67 0.31 19.12
N GLN A 124 -0.56 0.47 20.44
CA GLN A 124 0.30 1.50 21.03
C GLN A 124 1.77 1.18 20.71
N PHE A 125 2.57 2.22 20.56
CA PHE A 125 4.00 2.11 20.23
C PHE A 125 4.78 3.23 20.91
N ASN A 126 6.09 3.06 20.97
CA ASN A 126 7.01 4.05 21.53
C ASN A 126 7.95 4.57 20.45
N GLY A 127 8.30 5.87 20.56
CA GLY A 127 9.28 6.51 19.70
C GLY A 127 8.75 6.81 18.28
N LYS A 128 9.68 7.18 17.40
CA LYS A 128 9.41 7.55 16.02
C LYS A 128 9.28 6.29 15.16
N LYS A 129 8.17 6.13 14.45
CA LYS A 129 7.88 4.95 13.63
C LYS A 129 7.60 5.27 12.16
N ASN A 130 7.49 6.55 11.80
CA ASN A 130 7.36 6.98 10.41
C ASN A 130 8.70 7.40 9.82
N TYR A 131 8.74 7.59 8.50
CA TYR A 131 9.92 8.01 7.75
C TYR A 131 9.59 9.20 6.85
N ASP A 132 10.43 10.23 6.86
CA ASP A 132 10.35 11.40 5.98
C ASP A 132 10.95 11.06 4.61
N ILE A 133 10.18 10.37 3.78
CA ILE A 133 10.56 9.97 2.42
C ILE A 133 9.64 10.70 1.45
N GLN A 134 10.22 11.58 0.63
CA GLN A 134 9.49 12.29 -0.41
C GLN A 134 9.13 11.34 -1.54
N LEU A 135 7.88 11.41 -1.99
CA LEU A 135 7.33 10.57 -3.04
C LEU A 135 6.75 11.44 -4.14
N ALA A 136 6.91 11.04 -5.39
CA ALA A 136 6.29 11.69 -6.53
C ALA A 136 5.74 10.67 -7.52
N VAL A 137 4.66 11.02 -8.19
CA VAL A 137 4.07 10.22 -9.28
C VAL A 137 4.13 11.02 -10.57
N ASP A 138 4.77 10.44 -11.57
CA ASP A 138 4.82 10.97 -12.92
C ASP A 138 3.97 10.11 -13.86
N ILE A 139 3.17 10.77 -14.69
CA ILE A 139 2.51 10.15 -15.84
C ILE A 139 3.28 10.53 -17.09
N VAL A 140 3.68 9.51 -17.86
CA VAL A 140 4.36 9.69 -19.14
C VAL A 140 3.46 9.17 -20.26
N THR A 141 3.18 10.02 -21.26
CA THR A 141 2.36 9.63 -22.41
C THR A 141 3.17 8.79 -23.40
N PRO A 142 2.52 8.07 -24.33
CA PRO A 142 3.21 7.36 -25.41
C PRO A 142 4.08 8.27 -26.30
N LYS A 143 3.83 9.58 -26.30
CA LYS A 143 4.63 10.58 -27.02
C LYS A 143 5.85 11.05 -26.25
N GLY A 144 6.00 10.63 -24.98
CA GLY A 144 7.09 11.04 -24.11
C GLY A 144 6.80 12.29 -23.26
N ASP A 145 5.60 12.90 -23.38
CA ASP A 145 5.24 14.01 -22.51
C ASP A 145 5.10 13.52 -21.08
N LYS A 146 5.79 14.18 -20.16
CA LYS A 146 5.84 13.84 -18.75
C LYS A 146 5.15 14.91 -17.92
N LYS A 147 4.31 14.49 -16.95
CA LYS A 147 3.70 15.37 -15.96
C LYS A 147 3.73 14.72 -14.58
N THR A 148 4.29 15.43 -13.60
CA THR A 148 4.14 15.07 -12.19
C THR A 148 2.72 15.38 -11.75
N VAL A 149 2.00 14.37 -11.27
CA VAL A 149 0.59 14.46 -10.86
C VAL A 149 0.41 14.42 -9.35
N SER A 150 1.43 13.98 -8.62
CA SER A 150 1.40 13.96 -7.16
C SER A 150 2.79 14.20 -6.56
N HIS A 151 2.83 14.95 -5.45
CA HIS A 151 3.97 15.09 -4.55
C HIS A 151 3.51 14.77 -3.14
N SER A 152 3.82 13.60 -2.63
CA SER A 152 3.42 13.13 -1.31
C SER A 152 4.65 12.79 -0.46
N ASN A 153 4.41 12.25 0.72
CA ASN A 153 5.48 11.86 1.62
C ASN A 153 5.03 10.68 2.50
N PHE A 154 5.89 9.69 2.68
CA PHE A 154 5.58 8.50 3.46
C PHE A 154 5.25 8.81 4.93
N LYS A 155 5.75 9.92 5.48
CA LYS A 155 5.44 10.37 6.86
C LYS A 155 3.97 10.64 7.12
N TYR A 156 3.15 10.83 6.07
CA TYR A 156 1.71 11.08 6.21
C TYR A 156 0.90 9.83 6.59
N MET A 157 1.52 8.65 6.59
CA MET A 157 0.84 7.42 7.01
C MET A 157 0.35 7.52 8.44
N TYR A 158 -0.97 7.38 8.63
CA TYR A 158 -1.61 7.37 9.95
C TYR A 158 -1.25 6.11 10.74
N TRP A 159 -1.31 4.93 10.09
CA TRP A 159 -0.88 3.66 10.64
C TRP A 159 0.55 3.37 10.19
N ASN A 160 1.49 3.34 11.12
CA ASN A 160 2.87 2.99 10.79
C ASN A 160 3.03 1.48 10.54
N MET A 161 4.11 1.08 9.90
CA MET A 161 4.35 -0.31 9.51
C MET A 161 4.42 -1.28 10.70
N CYS A 162 4.84 -0.82 11.88
CA CYS A 162 4.86 -1.64 13.09
C CYS A 162 3.44 -1.98 13.55
N GLN A 163 2.53 -1.01 13.47
CA GLN A 163 1.12 -1.22 13.75
C GLN A 163 0.46 -2.13 12.71
N GLN A 164 0.78 -1.97 11.43
CA GLN A 164 0.27 -2.83 10.36
C GLN A 164 0.67 -4.29 10.60
N LEU A 165 1.93 -4.55 10.92
CA LEU A 165 2.41 -5.90 11.21
C LEU A 165 1.80 -6.49 12.48
N ALA A 166 1.71 -5.69 13.55
CA ALA A 166 1.07 -6.10 14.80
C ALA A 166 -0.41 -6.45 14.59
N HIS A 167 -1.14 -5.61 13.82
CA HIS A 167 -2.55 -5.88 13.52
C HIS A 167 -2.74 -7.13 12.68
N HIS A 168 -1.90 -7.37 11.68
CA HIS A 168 -1.98 -8.55 10.84
C HIS A 168 -1.78 -9.85 11.64
N THR A 169 -0.85 -9.85 12.59
CA THR A 169 -0.47 -11.05 13.34
C THR A 169 -1.26 -11.25 14.64
N ILE A 170 -2.08 -10.28 15.07
CA ILE A 170 -2.76 -10.34 16.38
C ILE A 170 -3.70 -11.56 16.53
N ASN A 171 -4.24 -12.06 15.45
CA ASN A 171 -5.10 -13.24 15.42
C ASN A 171 -4.31 -14.57 15.33
N GLY A 172 -2.97 -14.52 15.37
CA GLY A 172 -2.10 -15.69 15.22
C GLY A 172 -1.76 -16.08 13.78
N CYS A 173 -2.10 -15.22 12.80
CA CYS A 173 -1.62 -15.43 11.41
C CYS A 173 -0.10 -15.30 11.39
N ASN A 174 0.59 -16.34 10.94
CA ASN A 174 2.05 -16.33 10.82
C ASN A 174 2.51 -15.50 9.61
N ILE A 175 3.75 -15.03 9.70
CA ILE A 175 4.46 -14.36 8.60
C ILE A 175 5.67 -15.19 8.20
N GLN A 176 6.07 -15.07 6.93
CA GLN A 176 7.21 -15.78 6.36
C GLN A 176 8.24 -14.80 5.79
N VAL A 177 9.51 -15.23 5.77
CA VAL A 177 10.57 -14.45 5.11
C VAL A 177 10.22 -14.26 3.63
N GLY A 178 10.24 -13.01 3.17
CA GLY A 178 9.86 -12.63 1.82
C GLY A 178 8.39 -12.23 1.64
N ASP A 179 7.55 -12.35 2.66
CA ASP A 179 6.21 -11.76 2.62
C ASP A 179 6.31 -10.25 2.41
N LEU A 180 5.42 -9.72 1.59
CA LEU A 180 5.35 -8.30 1.24
C LEU A 180 4.08 -7.70 1.80
N TYR A 181 4.25 -6.61 2.52
CA TYR A 181 3.16 -5.74 2.99
C TYR A 181 3.16 -4.45 2.20
N ALA A 182 1.98 -3.98 1.81
CA ALA A 182 1.79 -2.67 1.19
C ALA A 182 1.09 -1.73 2.17
N SER A 183 1.46 -0.45 2.12
CA SER A 183 1.05 0.54 3.14
C SER A 183 -0.40 0.99 3.02
N GLY A 184 -1.04 0.74 1.89
CA GLY A 184 -2.20 1.52 1.48
C GLY A 184 -1.80 2.86 0.85
N THR A 185 -2.71 3.47 0.12
CA THR A 185 -2.49 4.71 -0.62
C THR A 185 -1.98 5.84 0.27
N ILE A 186 -0.90 6.52 -0.14
CA ILE A 186 -0.25 7.59 0.62
C ILE A 186 -0.69 8.94 0.09
N SER A 187 -1.69 9.55 0.71
CA SER A 187 -2.14 10.91 0.41
C SER A 187 -1.70 11.89 1.49
N GLY A 188 -1.28 13.07 1.07
CA GLY A 188 -0.95 14.17 1.96
C GLY A 188 -2.09 15.19 2.08
N PRO A 189 -1.88 16.30 2.79
CA PRO A 189 -2.93 17.26 3.14
C PRO A 189 -3.27 18.27 2.02
N THR A 190 -2.52 18.30 0.93
CA THR A 190 -2.70 19.26 -0.17
C THR A 190 -3.27 18.58 -1.42
N ALA A 191 -3.93 19.35 -2.29
CA ALA A 191 -4.57 18.81 -3.50
C ALA A 191 -3.60 18.16 -4.50
N ASP A 192 -2.32 18.51 -4.45
CA ASP A 192 -1.24 17.95 -5.26
C ASP A 192 -0.52 16.78 -4.59
N SER A 193 -1.01 16.31 -3.44
CA SER A 193 -0.39 15.24 -2.65
C SER A 193 -1.25 13.97 -2.53
N PHE A 194 -2.28 13.83 -3.37
CA PHE A 194 -3.10 12.62 -3.38
C PHE A 194 -2.37 11.45 -4.01
N GLY A 195 -2.43 10.29 -3.36
CA GLY A 195 -1.76 9.08 -3.79
C GLY A 195 -2.49 8.31 -4.91
N SER A 196 -3.63 8.80 -5.38
CA SER A 196 -4.42 8.24 -6.50
C SER A 196 -5.15 9.35 -7.25
N MET A 197 -5.77 9.04 -8.38
CA MET A 197 -6.58 9.98 -9.17
C MET A 197 -8.03 10.05 -8.69
#